data_1d6c2f24498513879bf44cff6a39d387
#
_entry.id   1d6c2f24498513879bf44cff6a39d387
#
_cell.length_a   1.000
_cell.length_b   1.000
_cell.length_c   1.000
_cell.angle_alpha   90.00
_cell.angle_beta   90.00
_cell.angle_gamma   90.00
#
_symmetry.space_group_name_H-M   'P 1'
#
loop_
_entity.id
_entity.type
_entity.pdbx_description
1 polymer ?
#
loop_
_entity_poly.entity_id
_entity_poly.type
_entity_poly.pdbx_seq_one_letter_code
_entity_poly.pdbx_strand_id
1 'polypeptide(L)' 'MSESLTVRIGISSARELDIQVDDPSVVSAAYERALKGKDTILWITDSRGHEFGISVASIAFVEFEKPQSSGVGFGVA' A
#
# COMPACT_ATOMS: atom_id res chain seq x y z
N MET A 1 18.39 -8.09 -4.67
CA MET A 1 17.80 -6.93 -5.15
C MET A 1 16.31 -6.94 -4.91
N SER A 2 15.82 -5.99 -4.23
CA SER A 2 14.41 -6.01 -3.92
C SER A 2 13.63 -5.31 -5.01
N GLU A 3 12.46 -5.79 -5.22
CA GLU A 3 11.55 -5.18 -6.16
C GLU A 3 10.52 -4.40 -5.39
N SER A 4 10.27 -3.20 -5.83
CA SER A 4 9.22 -2.43 -5.20
C SER A 4 7.88 -2.82 -5.81
N LEU A 5 6.85 -2.73 -5.00
CA LEU A 5 5.50 -3.04 -5.41
C LEU A 5 4.65 -1.82 -5.16
N THR A 6 3.61 -1.68 -5.95
CA THR A 6 2.76 -0.51 -5.85
C THR A 6 1.66 -0.72 -4.84
N VAL A 7 1.52 0.22 -3.94
CA VAL A 7 0.37 0.30 -3.06
C VAL A 7 -0.45 1.50 -3.54
N ARG A 8 -1.69 1.25 -3.91
CA ARG A 8 -2.58 2.31 -4.38
C ARG A 8 -3.57 2.63 -3.29
N ILE A 9 -3.65 3.89 -2.95
CA ILE A 9 -4.52 4.35 -1.89
C ILE A 9 -5.55 5.28 -2.47
N GLY A 10 -6.81 4.90 -2.35
CA GLY A 10 -7.92 5.74 -2.81
C GLY A 10 -8.29 6.73 -1.73
N ILE A 11 -8.32 7.98 -2.11
CA ILE A 11 -8.66 9.07 -1.20
C ILE A 11 -10.11 9.47 -1.44
N SER A 12 -10.78 9.86 -0.39
CA SER A 12 -12.22 10.10 -0.45
C SER A 12 -12.64 11.18 -1.44
N SER A 13 -11.72 12.00 -1.90
CA SER A 13 -12.04 13.00 -2.92
C SER A 13 -11.84 12.46 -4.34
N ALA A 14 -11.85 11.16 -4.51
CA ALA A 14 -11.73 10.50 -5.80
C ALA A 14 -10.33 10.59 -6.40
N ARG A 15 -9.33 10.74 -5.57
CA ARG A 15 -7.94 10.71 -5.99
C ARG A 15 -7.31 9.40 -5.58
N GLU A 16 -6.25 9.06 -6.29
CA GLU A 16 -5.50 7.87 -5.96
C GLU A 16 -4.03 8.22 -5.85
N LEU A 17 -3.37 7.61 -4.89
CA LEU A 17 -1.94 7.74 -4.72
C LEU A 17 -1.31 6.38 -4.94
N ASP A 18 -0.29 6.35 -5.77
CA ASP A 18 0.47 5.12 -5.98
C ASP A 18 1.81 5.29 -5.30
N ILE A 19 2.11 4.42 -4.37
CA ILE A 19 3.35 4.49 -3.60
C ILE A 19 4.11 3.19 -3.81
N GLN A 20 5.36 3.30 -4.23
CA GLN A 20 6.22 2.12 -4.42
C GLN A 20 6.83 1.75 -3.10
N VAL A 21 6.61 0.53 -2.65
CA VAL A 21 7.15 0.08 -1.37
C VAL A 21 7.88 -1.24 -1.56
N ASP A 22 8.82 -1.50 -0.66
CA ASP A 22 9.57 -2.74 -0.73
C ASP A 22 8.77 -3.91 -0.19
N ASP A 23 7.97 -3.68 0.82
CA ASP A 23 7.23 -4.76 1.48
C ASP A 23 5.81 -4.31 1.77
N PRO A 24 4.87 -4.64 0.89
CA PRO A 24 3.49 -4.21 1.09
C PRO A 24 2.86 -4.74 2.38
N SER A 25 3.37 -5.85 2.92
CA SER A 25 2.78 -6.38 4.13
C SER A 25 2.97 -5.43 5.32
N VAL A 26 4.03 -4.62 5.29
CA VAL A 26 4.23 -3.62 6.33
C VAL A 26 3.13 -2.58 6.27
N VAL A 27 2.75 -2.19 5.05
CA VAL A 27 1.69 -1.21 4.87
C VAL A 27 0.36 -1.79 5.32
N SER A 28 0.09 -3.03 4.95
CA SER A 28 -1.16 -3.69 5.33
C SER A 28 -1.28 -3.76 6.84
N ALA A 29 -0.22 -4.17 7.51
CA ALA A 29 -0.25 -4.29 8.97
C ALA A 29 -0.42 -2.92 9.62
N ALA A 30 0.25 -1.90 9.09
CA ALA A 30 0.14 -0.56 9.64
C ALA A 30 -1.27 -0.01 9.48
N TYR A 31 -1.89 -0.27 8.33
CA TYR A 31 -3.24 0.21 8.09
C TYR A 31 -4.23 -0.47 9.03
N GLU A 32 -4.11 -1.78 9.20
CA GLU A 32 -4.99 -2.49 10.12
C GLU A 32 -4.81 -1.99 11.55
N ARG A 33 -3.56 -1.77 11.94
CA ARG A 33 -3.30 -1.28 13.28
C ARG A 33 -3.86 0.12 13.47
N ALA A 34 -3.77 0.96 12.45
CA ALA A 34 -4.30 2.31 12.53
C ALA A 34 -5.81 2.29 12.70
N LEU A 35 -6.48 1.40 11.98
CA LEU A 35 -7.93 1.31 12.08
C LEU A 35 -8.35 0.84 13.46
N LYS A 36 -7.64 -0.13 14.02
CA LYS A 36 -8.01 -0.67 15.33
C LYS A 36 -7.58 0.24 16.45
N GLY A 37 -6.46 0.91 16.29
CA GLY A 37 -5.88 1.70 17.35
C GLY A 37 -6.29 3.15 17.35
N LYS A 38 -7.13 3.54 16.41
CA LYS A 38 -7.61 4.92 16.32
C LYS A 38 -6.51 5.90 15.97
N ASP A 39 -5.50 5.45 15.26
CA ASP A 39 -4.49 6.35 14.75
C ASP A 39 -5.13 7.24 13.70
N THR A 40 -4.70 8.49 13.67
CA THR A 40 -5.25 9.43 12.70
C THR A 40 -4.43 9.52 11.44
N ILE A 41 -3.17 9.11 11.49
CA ILE A 41 -2.29 9.20 10.34
C ILE A 41 -1.67 7.85 10.08
N LEU A 42 -1.71 7.43 8.81
CA LEU A 42 -1.02 6.25 8.35
C LEU A 42 0.30 6.69 7.74
N TRP A 43 1.40 6.21 8.29
CA TRP A 43 2.72 6.56 7.79
C TRP A 43 3.25 5.44 6.92
N ILE A 44 3.67 5.79 5.71
CA ILE A 44 4.20 4.84 4.77
C ILE A 44 5.56 5.35 4.28
N THR A 45 6.55 4.48 4.29
CA THR A 45 7.86 4.81 3.76
C THR A 45 7.99 4.12 2.40
N ASP A 46 8.30 4.89 1.38
CA ASP A 46 8.40 4.33 0.04
C ASP A 46 9.77 3.68 -0.16
N SER A 47 9.97 3.11 -1.34
CA SER A 47 11.21 2.37 -1.62
C SER A 47 12.42 3.27 -1.70
N ARG A 48 12.23 4.58 -1.77
CA ARG A 48 13.34 5.53 -1.79
C ARG A 48 13.58 6.16 -0.43
N GLY A 49 12.82 5.78 0.57
CA GLY A 49 12.98 6.34 1.90
C GLY A 49 12.14 7.56 2.19
N HIS A 50 11.29 7.95 1.27
CA HIS A 50 10.39 9.08 1.53
C HIS A 50 9.22 8.62 2.37
N GLU A 51 8.77 9.48 3.27
CA GLU A 51 7.67 9.15 4.13
C GLU A 51 6.42 9.91 3.74
N PHE A 52 5.31 9.19 3.73
CA PHE A 52 4.01 9.76 3.43
C PHE A 52 3.13 9.61 4.65
N GLY A 53 2.54 10.72 5.07
CA GLY A 53 1.55 10.70 6.15
C GLY A 53 0.19 10.94 5.54
N ILE A 54 -0.70 9.96 5.70
CA ILE A 54 -2.01 10.00 5.06
C ILE A 54 -3.07 9.94 6.14
N SER A 55 -4.03 10.85 6.07
CA SER A 55 -5.12 10.84 7.03
C SER A 55 -5.92 9.56 6.87
N VAL A 56 -6.03 8.79 7.94
CA VAL A 56 -6.73 7.53 7.90
C VAL A 56 -8.20 7.75 7.53
N ALA A 57 -8.79 8.83 8.04
CA ALA A 57 -10.18 9.13 7.76
C ALA A 57 -10.44 9.43 6.29
N SER A 58 -9.41 9.81 5.54
CA SER A 58 -9.58 10.12 4.14
C SER A 58 -9.38 8.93 3.23
N ILE A 59 -8.97 7.80 3.75
CA ILE A 59 -8.67 6.63 2.91
C ILE A 59 -9.96 5.90 2.63
N ALA A 60 -10.27 5.75 1.35
CA ALA A 60 -11.44 4.99 0.93
C ALA A 60 -11.08 3.52 0.73
N PHE A 61 -9.89 3.25 0.19
CA PHE A 61 -9.46 1.88 0.00
C PHE A 61 -7.95 1.84 -0.13
N VAL A 62 -7.38 0.66 0.04
CA VAL A 62 -5.96 0.41 -0.18
C VAL A 62 -5.88 -0.83 -1.05
N GLU A 63 -5.18 -0.70 -2.17
CA GLU A 63 -5.01 -1.79 -3.11
C GLU A 63 -3.54 -2.18 -3.17
N PHE A 64 -3.26 -3.47 -3.12
CA PHE A 64 -1.90 -3.96 -3.13
C PHE A 64 -1.63 -4.71 -4.43
N GLU A 65 -0.55 -4.30 -5.09
CA GLU A 65 -0.07 -5.03 -6.24
C GLU A 65 0.59 -6.31 -5.76
N LYS A 66 0.25 -7.41 -6.39
CA LYS A 66 0.87 -8.68 -6.01
C LYS A 66 2.09 -8.91 -6.88
N PRO A 67 3.12 -9.54 -6.32
CA PRO A 67 4.26 -9.90 -7.14
C PRO A 67 3.81 -10.81 -8.26
N GLN A 68 4.31 -10.58 -9.45
CA GLN A 68 3.97 -11.42 -10.55
C GLN A 68 4.91 -12.59 -10.61
N SER A 69 4.35 -13.76 -10.70
CA SER A 69 5.17 -14.91 -10.90
C SER A 69 5.47 -15.01 -12.34
N SER A 70 6.69 -15.10 -12.65
CA SER A 70 7.02 -15.23 -14.02
C SER A 70 6.48 -16.51 -14.56
N GLY A 71 5.94 -16.46 -15.63
CA GLY A 71 5.47 -17.61 -16.28
C GLY A 71 4.30 -18.25 -15.77
N VAL A 72 3.72 -17.73 -14.97
CA VAL A 72 2.73 -18.43 -14.48
C VAL A 72 1.60 -18.53 -15.13
N GLY A 73 1.69 -18.87 -15.57
CA GLY A 73 0.84 -18.80 -16.18
C GLY A 73 -0.23 -19.46 -16.11
N PHE A 74 -0.21 -19.60 -15.88
CA PHE A 74 -0.76 -19.96 -16.01
C PHE A 74 -1.53 -20.44 -16.05
N GLY A 75 -1.66 -20.51 -16.10
CA GLY A 75 -2.25 -20.69 -16.14
C GLY A 75 -2.95 -21.24 -16.03
N VAL A 76 -3.12 -21.25 -15.81
CA VAL A 76 -3.71 -21.54 -15.73
C VAL A 76 -4.35 -21.97 -15.79
N ALA A 77 -4.36 -22.06 -15.74
CA ALA A 77 -4.98 -22.22 -15.85
C ALA A 77 -5.56 -22.60 -15.83
#